data_37d1468cad3456c4691fdf7d1bacf3fd
#
_entry.id   37d1468cad3456c4691fdf7d1bacf3fd
#
_cell.length_a   1.000
_cell.length_b   1.000
_cell.length_c   1.000
_cell.angle_alpha   90.00
_cell.angle_beta   90.00
_cell.angle_gamma   90.00
#
_symmetry.space_group_name_H-M   'P 1'
#
loop_
_entity.id
_entity.type
_entity.pdbx_description
1 polymer ?
#
loop_
_entity_poly.entity_id
_entity_poly.type
_entity_poly.pdbx_seq_one_letter_code
_entity_poly.pdbx_strand_id
1 'polypeptide(L)'
;LGMSLSSFQSAEIKKITILHTNDVHSHIDPFPADDPRNANMGGVSRRASLIERIRLKNPNVLLLDAGDIFQGTPYFNYYGGELEFKLMSMMKYDASAIGNHDFDNGIDGLRAQMPHATFEFISANYDFKNTVMDEFVKPYKIFVKDGIKIGVFGLGIEFEGLVDKKLYKETVY
;
A
#
# COMPACT_ATOMS: atom_id res chain seq x y z
N LEU A 1 52.66 28.69 -16.47
CA LEU A 1 52.00 28.03 -15.33
C LEU A 1 50.50 28.17 -15.51
N GLY A 2 49.83 27.12 -15.94
CA GLY A 2 48.38 27.08 -16.05
C GLY A 2 47.78 26.61 -14.72
N MET A 3 47.03 27.46 -14.04
CA MET A 3 46.20 27.06 -12.88
C MET A 3 44.94 26.38 -13.44
N SER A 4 44.81 25.09 -13.15
CA SER A 4 43.57 24.35 -13.37
C SER A 4 42.60 24.71 -12.23
N LEU A 5 41.55 25.46 -12.55
CA LEU A 5 40.44 25.69 -11.61
C LEU A 5 39.58 24.44 -11.58
N SER A 6 39.76 23.63 -10.55
CA SER A 6 38.83 22.53 -10.23
C SER A 6 37.48 23.16 -9.81
N SER A 7 36.47 23.09 -10.66
CA SER A 7 35.12 23.46 -10.29
C SER A 7 34.59 22.40 -9.28
N PHE A 8 34.40 22.80 -8.05
CA PHE A 8 33.62 22.00 -7.08
C PHE A 8 32.18 21.99 -7.56
N GLN A 9 31.74 20.88 -8.14
CA GLN A 9 30.35 20.68 -8.46
C GLN A 9 29.62 20.45 -7.13
N SER A 10 28.77 21.38 -6.72
CA SER A 10 27.94 21.20 -5.51
C SER A 10 27.04 19.98 -5.74
N ALA A 11 27.01 19.05 -4.79
CA ALA A 11 26.10 17.93 -4.85
C ALA A 11 24.65 18.44 -4.87
N GLU A 12 23.91 18.10 -5.91
CA GLU A 12 22.48 18.42 -6.01
C GLU A 12 21.70 17.61 -4.95
N ILE A 13 21.01 18.30 -4.05
CA ILE A 13 20.17 17.66 -3.05
C ILE A 13 18.85 17.31 -3.71
N LYS A 14 18.52 16.01 -3.78
CA LYS A 14 17.25 15.49 -4.29
C LYS A 14 16.34 15.14 -3.13
N LYS A 15 15.08 15.59 -3.21
CA LYS A 15 14.06 15.34 -2.19
C LYS A 15 13.05 14.32 -2.70
N ILE A 16 12.88 13.24 -1.94
CA ILE A 16 11.83 12.24 -2.13
C ILE A 16 10.88 12.32 -0.94
N THR A 17 9.59 12.34 -1.22
CA THR A 17 8.54 12.30 -0.18
C THR A 17 7.90 10.92 -0.19
N ILE A 18 7.98 10.20 0.92
CA ILE A 18 7.30 8.92 1.13
C ILE A 18 6.07 9.17 1.97
N LEU A 19 4.90 8.81 1.46
CA LEU A 19 3.64 8.76 2.18
C LEU A 19 3.29 7.28 2.38
N HIS A 20 2.73 6.97 3.54
CA HIS A 20 2.24 5.62 3.77
C HIS A 20 0.93 5.60 4.55
N THR A 21 0.18 4.54 4.36
CA THR A 21 -0.96 4.12 5.18
C THR A 21 -0.76 2.67 5.62
N ASN A 22 -1.48 2.26 6.64
CA ASN A 22 -1.57 0.88 7.13
C ASN A 22 -2.87 0.72 7.91
N ASP A 23 -3.36 -0.49 8.03
CA ASP A 23 -4.52 -0.84 8.88
C ASP A 23 -5.73 0.09 8.63
N VAL A 24 -6.04 0.34 7.36
CA VAL A 24 -7.16 1.24 7.02
C VAL A 24 -8.52 0.56 7.19
N HIS A 25 -8.57 -0.76 7.20
CA HIS A 25 -9.72 -1.59 7.57
C HIS A 25 -11.05 -1.08 7.02
N SER A 26 -11.10 -0.85 5.70
CA SER A 26 -12.30 -0.38 4.98
C SER A 26 -12.93 0.91 5.54
N HIS A 27 -12.18 1.73 6.30
CA HIS A 27 -12.67 3.01 6.81
C HIS A 27 -12.76 4.04 5.68
N ILE A 28 -13.88 3.97 4.95
CA ILE A 28 -14.20 4.87 3.83
C ILE A 28 -14.71 6.21 4.35
N ASP A 29 -15.66 6.16 5.30
CA ASP A 29 -16.20 7.35 5.94
C ASP A 29 -15.29 7.86 7.06
N PRO A 30 -15.41 9.15 7.43
CA PRO A 30 -14.83 9.64 8.66
C PRO A 30 -15.40 8.90 9.87
N PHE A 31 -14.64 8.84 10.96
CA PHE A 31 -15.17 8.36 12.24
C PHE A 31 -16.40 9.19 12.64
N PRO A 32 -17.41 8.57 13.29
CA PRO A 32 -18.61 9.27 13.75
C PRO A 32 -18.30 10.46 14.65
N ALA A 33 -19.21 11.42 14.70
CA ALA A 33 -19.05 12.65 15.50
C ALA A 33 -19.00 12.37 17.02
N ASP A 34 -19.53 11.24 17.45
CA ASP A 34 -19.56 10.76 18.84
C ASP A 34 -18.46 9.75 19.18
N ASP A 35 -17.53 9.49 18.23
CA ASP A 35 -16.36 8.65 18.54
C ASP A 35 -15.53 9.29 19.66
N PRO A 36 -15.18 8.56 20.75
CA PRO A 36 -14.56 9.15 21.92
C PRO A 36 -13.12 9.61 21.71
N ARG A 37 -12.45 9.15 20.63
CA ARG A 37 -11.03 9.44 20.34
C ARG A 37 -10.80 10.11 19.01
N ASN A 38 -11.60 9.75 18.00
CA ASN A 38 -11.32 10.11 16.60
C ASN A 38 -12.50 10.86 15.94
N ALA A 39 -13.38 11.49 16.73
CA ALA A 39 -14.58 12.17 16.26
C ALA A 39 -14.33 12.98 14.98
N ASN A 40 -15.09 12.70 13.93
CA ASN A 40 -14.98 13.32 12.60
C ASN A 40 -13.59 13.24 11.93
N MET A 41 -12.66 12.42 12.42
CA MET A 41 -11.34 12.24 11.81
C MET A 41 -11.37 11.19 10.68
N GLY A 42 -10.33 11.19 9.86
CA GLY A 42 -10.15 10.19 8.79
C GLY A 42 -11.10 10.38 7.60
N GLY A 43 -11.40 9.27 6.95
CA GLY A 43 -12.18 9.20 5.73
C GLY A 43 -11.37 9.34 4.45
N VAL A 44 -11.75 8.54 3.44
CA VAL A 44 -11.01 8.43 2.16
C VAL A 44 -10.94 9.76 1.41
N SER A 45 -12.01 10.56 1.42
CA SER A 45 -12.05 11.86 0.72
C SER A 45 -11.03 12.85 1.27
N ARG A 46 -10.89 12.91 2.60
CA ARG A 46 -9.88 13.77 3.24
C ARG A 46 -8.47 13.26 2.99
N ARG A 47 -8.27 11.93 3.03
CA ARG A 47 -6.99 11.29 2.69
C ARG A 47 -6.60 11.61 1.25
N ALA A 48 -7.50 11.47 0.29
CA ALA A 48 -7.28 11.81 -1.11
C ALA A 48 -6.87 13.29 -1.28
N SER A 49 -7.62 14.20 -0.66
CA SER A 49 -7.32 15.65 -0.71
C SER A 49 -5.96 15.99 -0.09
N LEU A 50 -5.57 15.29 1.00
CA LEU A 50 -4.26 15.50 1.62
C LEU A 50 -3.13 15.02 0.70
N ILE A 51 -3.27 13.82 0.12
CA ILE A 51 -2.30 13.25 -0.83
C ILE A 51 -2.12 14.19 -2.03
N GLU A 52 -3.22 14.64 -2.63
CA GLU A 52 -3.18 15.56 -3.78
C GLU A 52 -2.46 16.86 -3.43
N ARG A 53 -2.78 17.48 -2.30
CA ARG A 53 -2.14 18.70 -1.81
C ARG A 53 -0.64 18.54 -1.57
N ILE A 54 -0.22 17.36 -1.11
CA ILE A 54 1.22 17.05 -0.93
C ILE A 54 1.90 16.89 -2.29
N ARG A 55 1.27 16.19 -3.24
CA ARG A 55 1.80 15.99 -4.59
C ARG A 55 1.97 17.31 -5.36
N LEU A 56 1.05 18.24 -5.19
CA LEU A 56 1.17 19.58 -5.80
C LEU A 56 2.45 20.33 -5.35
N LYS A 57 2.95 20.04 -4.16
CA LYS A 57 4.15 20.67 -3.59
C LYS A 57 5.42 19.83 -3.71
N ASN A 58 5.28 18.55 -4.03
CA ASN A 58 6.37 17.58 -4.07
C ASN A 58 6.18 16.69 -5.30
N PRO A 59 6.95 16.88 -6.37
CA PRO A 59 6.81 16.09 -7.59
C PRO A 59 7.24 14.63 -7.43
N ASN A 60 8.11 14.36 -6.44
CA ASN A 60 8.71 13.05 -6.20
C ASN A 60 8.07 12.37 -4.99
N VAL A 61 6.77 12.04 -5.09
CA VAL A 61 6.03 11.31 -4.05
C VAL A 61 6.00 9.83 -4.38
N LEU A 62 6.23 8.99 -3.38
CA LEU A 62 5.97 7.55 -3.37
C LEU A 62 4.89 7.31 -2.29
N LEU A 63 3.75 6.72 -2.70
CA LEU A 63 2.62 6.44 -1.82
C LEU A 63 2.47 4.93 -1.65
N LEU A 64 2.64 4.45 -0.44
CA LEU A 64 2.69 3.03 -0.09
C LEU A 64 1.58 2.69 0.92
N ASP A 65 1.22 1.41 0.95
CA ASP A 65 0.36 0.84 1.99
C ASP A 65 1.05 -0.38 2.63
N ALA A 66 0.89 -0.56 3.92
CA ALA A 66 1.52 -1.66 4.66
C ALA A 66 0.56 -2.84 4.94
N GLY A 67 -0.60 -2.87 4.29
CA GLY A 67 -1.58 -3.97 4.40
C GLY A 67 -2.69 -3.70 5.42
N ASP A 68 -3.50 -4.71 5.65
CA ASP A 68 -4.75 -4.67 6.41
C ASP A 68 -5.72 -3.61 5.85
N ILE A 69 -5.92 -3.70 4.53
CA ILE A 69 -6.85 -2.84 3.79
C ILE A 69 -8.28 -3.27 4.04
N PHE A 70 -8.51 -4.58 4.14
CA PHE A 70 -9.82 -5.22 4.23
C PHE A 70 -10.32 -5.30 5.67
N GLN A 71 -11.62 -5.64 5.81
CA GLN A 71 -12.31 -5.87 7.07
C GLN A 71 -12.48 -4.58 7.91
N GLY A 72 -13.42 -4.57 8.85
CA GLY A 72 -13.62 -3.50 9.84
C GLY A 72 -14.88 -2.66 9.64
N THR A 73 -15.42 -2.56 8.43
CA THR A 73 -16.67 -1.81 8.18
C THR A 73 -17.63 -2.57 7.26
N PRO A 74 -18.93 -2.20 7.22
CA PRO A 74 -19.89 -2.81 6.31
C PRO A 74 -19.52 -2.72 4.82
N TYR A 75 -18.67 -1.78 4.42
CA TYR A 75 -18.19 -1.66 3.04
C TYR A 75 -17.50 -2.94 2.57
N PHE A 76 -16.59 -3.49 3.38
CA PHE A 76 -15.94 -4.75 3.05
C PHE A 76 -16.94 -5.91 2.91
N ASN A 77 -17.91 -6.01 3.85
CA ASN A 77 -18.92 -7.06 3.79
C ASN A 77 -19.77 -7.00 2.51
N TYR A 78 -19.98 -5.80 1.96
CA TYR A 78 -20.79 -5.61 0.78
C TYR A 78 -19.99 -5.70 -0.53
N TYR A 79 -18.79 -5.11 -0.58
CA TYR A 79 -17.98 -5.00 -1.80
C TYR A 79 -16.82 -5.99 -1.85
N GLY A 80 -16.48 -6.67 -0.76
CA GLY A 80 -15.44 -7.70 -0.68
C GLY A 80 -14.02 -7.23 -1.00
N GLY A 81 -13.75 -5.92 -0.91
CA GLY A 81 -12.45 -5.31 -1.21
C GLY A 81 -12.38 -4.55 -2.54
N GLU A 82 -13.38 -4.70 -3.42
CA GLU A 82 -13.43 -4.00 -4.72
C GLU A 82 -13.37 -2.48 -4.55
N LEU A 83 -14.18 -1.95 -3.62
CA LEU A 83 -14.27 -0.52 -3.36
C LEU A 83 -12.94 0.05 -2.87
N GLU A 84 -12.31 -0.65 -1.94
CA GLU A 84 -11.03 -0.27 -1.34
C GLU A 84 -9.94 -0.16 -2.41
N PHE A 85 -9.77 -1.18 -3.24
CA PHE A 85 -8.76 -1.18 -4.30
C PHE A 85 -9.03 -0.13 -5.38
N LYS A 86 -10.30 0.11 -5.75
CA LYS A 86 -10.67 1.19 -6.66
C LYS A 86 -10.30 2.56 -6.08
N LEU A 87 -10.62 2.82 -4.82
CA LEU A 87 -10.31 4.09 -4.16
C LEU A 87 -8.80 4.31 -4.02
N MET A 88 -8.03 3.26 -3.66
CA MET A 88 -6.57 3.31 -3.61
C MET A 88 -5.98 3.59 -4.99
N SER A 89 -6.52 2.95 -6.03
CA SER A 89 -6.12 3.19 -7.43
C SER A 89 -6.39 4.63 -7.87
N MET A 90 -7.56 5.20 -7.52
CA MET A 90 -7.88 6.60 -7.78
C MET A 90 -6.93 7.55 -7.06
N MET A 91 -6.49 7.22 -5.84
CA MET A 91 -5.48 7.96 -5.10
C MET A 91 -4.06 7.73 -5.61
N LYS A 92 -3.87 6.83 -6.59
CA LYS A 92 -2.59 6.47 -7.21
C LYS A 92 -1.57 5.97 -6.18
N TYR A 93 -1.94 4.95 -5.42
CA TYR A 93 -0.97 4.20 -4.64
C TYR A 93 0.06 3.57 -5.58
N ASP A 94 1.32 3.51 -5.17
CA ASP A 94 2.41 2.92 -5.94
C ASP A 94 2.55 1.41 -5.63
N ALA A 95 2.43 1.02 -4.35
CA ALA A 95 2.44 -0.38 -3.93
C ALA A 95 1.73 -0.58 -2.59
N SER A 96 1.32 -1.84 -2.34
CA SER A 96 0.81 -2.30 -1.06
C SER A 96 1.48 -3.62 -0.64
N ALA A 97 1.83 -3.73 0.64
CA ALA A 97 2.05 -5.02 1.26
C ALA A 97 0.70 -5.73 1.46
N ILE A 98 0.74 -7.00 1.87
CA ILE A 98 -0.45 -7.80 2.19
C ILE A 98 -0.44 -8.08 3.69
N GLY A 99 -1.48 -7.65 4.39
CA GLY A 99 -1.69 -7.90 5.80
C GLY A 99 -2.50 -9.18 6.06
N ASN A 100 -2.70 -9.51 7.32
CA ASN A 100 -3.46 -10.71 7.70
C ASN A 100 -4.95 -10.59 7.41
N HIS A 101 -5.55 -9.41 7.60
CA HIS A 101 -6.96 -9.17 7.29
C HIS A 101 -7.27 -9.10 5.80
N ASP A 102 -6.26 -8.93 4.94
CA ASP A 102 -6.48 -9.01 3.49
C ASP A 102 -6.87 -10.43 3.05
N PHE A 103 -6.68 -11.44 3.92
CA PHE A 103 -7.14 -12.82 3.70
C PHE A 103 -8.55 -13.11 4.25
N ASP A 104 -9.29 -12.17 4.81
CA ASP A 104 -10.58 -12.43 5.47
C ASP A 104 -11.66 -13.00 4.53
N ASN A 105 -11.61 -12.70 3.23
CA ASN A 105 -12.39 -13.36 2.18
C ASN A 105 -11.66 -14.56 1.54
N GLY A 106 -10.58 -15.02 2.14
CA GLY A 106 -9.69 -16.03 1.59
C GLY A 106 -8.82 -15.52 0.45
N ILE A 107 -7.79 -16.29 0.13
CA ILE A 107 -6.83 -15.96 -0.93
C ILE A 107 -7.51 -15.82 -2.31
N ASP A 108 -8.56 -16.60 -2.58
CA ASP A 108 -9.32 -16.49 -3.83
C ASP A 108 -10.10 -15.16 -3.87
N GLY A 109 -10.68 -14.75 -2.74
CA GLY A 109 -11.38 -13.48 -2.62
C GLY A 109 -10.44 -12.30 -2.82
N LEU A 110 -9.28 -12.29 -2.17
CA LEU A 110 -8.23 -11.29 -2.39
C LEU A 110 -7.82 -11.23 -3.87
N ARG A 111 -7.53 -12.39 -4.47
CA ARG A 111 -7.13 -12.47 -5.88
C ARG A 111 -8.21 -11.93 -6.83
N ALA A 112 -9.48 -12.19 -6.54
CA ALA A 112 -10.59 -11.70 -7.35
C ALA A 112 -10.67 -10.17 -7.40
N GLN A 113 -10.20 -9.46 -6.37
CA GLN A 113 -10.22 -8.00 -6.32
C GLN A 113 -9.00 -7.35 -6.98
N MET A 114 -7.89 -8.06 -7.16
CA MET A 114 -6.66 -7.50 -7.75
C MET A 114 -6.84 -6.80 -9.10
N PRO A 115 -7.76 -7.22 -10.02
CA PRO A 115 -8.01 -6.48 -11.26
C PRO A 115 -8.49 -5.04 -11.07
N HIS A 116 -8.98 -4.67 -9.87
CA HIS A 116 -9.41 -3.31 -9.53
C HIS A 116 -8.26 -2.43 -9.02
N ALA A 117 -7.09 -3.04 -8.74
CA ALA A 117 -5.89 -2.34 -8.32
C ALA A 117 -5.00 -1.95 -9.51
N THR A 118 -4.51 -0.70 -9.51
CA THR A 118 -3.52 -0.21 -10.47
C THR A 118 -2.13 -0.08 -9.85
N PHE A 119 -1.97 -0.51 -8.61
CA PHE A 119 -0.73 -0.51 -7.84
C PHE A 119 -0.17 -1.93 -7.71
N GLU A 120 1.09 -2.03 -7.31
CA GLU A 120 1.78 -3.31 -7.16
C GLU A 120 1.47 -3.95 -5.80
N PHE A 121 1.28 -5.27 -5.76
CA PHE A 121 1.28 -6.04 -4.52
C PHE A 121 2.66 -6.62 -4.28
N ILE A 122 3.20 -6.40 -3.08
CA ILE A 122 4.56 -6.83 -2.71
C ILE A 122 4.56 -7.57 -1.38
N SER A 123 5.24 -8.73 -1.35
CA SER A 123 5.52 -9.48 -0.13
C SER A 123 6.80 -10.29 -0.29
N ALA A 124 7.76 -10.10 0.59
CA ALA A 124 9.04 -10.79 0.54
C ALA A 124 9.10 -12.03 1.45
N ASN A 125 8.13 -12.18 2.36
CA ASN A 125 8.09 -13.30 3.31
C ASN A 125 6.84 -14.19 3.19
N TYR A 126 5.93 -13.90 2.26
CA TYR A 126 4.87 -14.83 1.88
C TYR A 126 5.23 -15.47 0.55
N ASP A 127 5.40 -16.79 0.54
CA ASP A 127 5.55 -17.57 -0.69
C ASP A 127 4.15 -17.97 -1.20
N PHE A 128 3.78 -17.41 -2.32
CA PHE A 128 2.51 -17.67 -3.00
C PHE A 128 2.60 -18.75 -4.09
N LYS A 129 3.73 -19.43 -4.19
CA LYS A 129 3.92 -20.49 -5.18
C LYS A 129 2.85 -21.57 -5.05
N ASN A 130 2.30 -22.02 -6.18
CA ASN A 130 1.19 -22.97 -6.27
C ASN A 130 -0.14 -22.45 -5.70
N THR A 131 -0.30 -21.14 -5.53
CA THR A 131 -1.56 -20.49 -5.17
C THR A 131 -2.11 -19.67 -6.33
N VAL A 132 -3.33 -19.18 -6.20
CA VAL A 132 -3.93 -18.24 -7.18
C VAL A 132 -3.24 -16.88 -7.23
N MET A 133 -2.34 -16.60 -6.27
CA MET A 133 -1.57 -15.36 -6.16
C MET A 133 -0.20 -15.44 -6.83
N ASP A 134 0.21 -16.63 -7.27
CA ASP A 134 1.49 -16.82 -7.95
C ASP A 134 1.59 -15.88 -9.15
N GLU A 135 2.75 -15.27 -9.34
CA GLU A 135 3.03 -14.22 -10.34
C GLU A 135 2.35 -12.85 -10.11
N PHE A 136 1.33 -12.75 -9.26
CA PHE A 136 0.63 -11.47 -8.98
C PHE A 136 1.28 -10.65 -7.85
N VAL A 137 1.98 -11.32 -6.95
CA VAL A 137 2.70 -10.68 -5.86
C VAL A 137 4.19 -10.82 -6.11
N LYS A 138 4.91 -9.71 -5.98
CA LYS A 138 6.37 -9.70 -6.17
C LYS A 138 7.06 -9.53 -4.82
N PRO A 139 8.27 -10.07 -4.62
CA PRO A 139 8.98 -9.89 -3.36
C PRO A 139 9.38 -8.44 -3.11
N TYR A 140 9.60 -7.67 -4.16
CA TYR A 140 9.95 -6.25 -4.12
C TYR A 140 9.64 -5.55 -5.45
N LYS A 141 9.62 -4.23 -5.40
CA LYS A 141 9.54 -3.37 -6.58
C LYS A 141 10.60 -2.26 -6.50
N ILE A 142 11.22 -1.94 -7.64
CA ILE A 142 12.11 -0.77 -7.75
C ILE A 142 11.34 0.36 -8.43
N PHE A 143 11.19 1.48 -7.74
CA PHE A 143 10.63 2.71 -8.25
C PHE A 143 11.75 3.69 -8.63
N VAL A 144 11.49 4.55 -9.60
CA VAL A 144 12.41 5.62 -9.99
C VAL A 144 11.71 6.96 -9.78
N LYS A 145 12.26 7.80 -8.93
CA LYS A 145 11.78 9.17 -8.69
C LYS A 145 12.98 10.11 -8.80
N ASP A 146 12.91 11.07 -9.70
CA ASP A 146 14.00 12.03 -9.99
C ASP A 146 15.36 11.36 -10.25
N GLY A 147 15.36 10.24 -10.98
CA GLY A 147 16.56 9.45 -11.29
C GLY A 147 17.09 8.59 -10.12
N ILE A 148 16.51 8.70 -8.93
CA ILE A 148 16.86 7.84 -7.77
C ILE A 148 16.07 6.53 -7.85
N LYS A 149 16.78 5.40 -7.76
CA LYS A 149 16.19 4.07 -7.64
C LYS A 149 15.86 3.78 -6.18
N ILE A 150 14.60 3.45 -5.90
CA ILE A 150 14.08 3.17 -4.56
C ILE A 150 13.57 1.75 -4.57
N GLY A 151 14.26 0.83 -3.89
CA GLY A 151 13.78 -0.53 -3.67
C GLY A 151 12.77 -0.56 -2.52
N VAL A 152 11.60 -1.15 -2.75
CA VAL A 152 10.54 -1.32 -1.75
C VAL A 152 10.19 -2.81 -1.69
N PHE A 153 10.16 -3.37 -0.49
CA PHE A 153 9.69 -4.73 -0.25
C PHE A 153 8.63 -4.71 0.85
N GLY A 154 7.69 -5.65 0.81
CA GLY A 154 6.65 -5.84 1.82
C GLY A 154 7.02 -6.96 2.78
N LEU A 155 6.63 -6.81 4.04
CA LEU A 155 6.67 -7.89 5.04
C LEU A 155 5.29 -7.99 5.68
N GLY A 156 4.71 -9.18 5.69
CA GLY A 156 3.50 -9.51 6.42
C GLY A 156 3.82 -10.21 7.75
N ILE A 157 2.81 -10.33 8.61
CA ILE A 157 2.89 -11.04 9.88
C ILE A 157 2.69 -12.53 9.66
N GLU A 158 3.22 -13.37 10.55
CA GLU A 158 2.97 -14.81 10.55
C GLU A 158 1.49 -15.12 10.73
N PHE A 159 0.98 -16.10 9.98
CA PHE A 159 -0.45 -16.45 9.98
C PHE A 159 -0.90 -17.25 11.19
N GLU A 160 0.00 -18.00 11.85
CA GLU A 160 -0.35 -18.89 12.92
C GLU A 160 -1.06 -18.15 14.07
N GLY A 161 -2.26 -18.63 14.40
CA GLY A 161 -3.10 -18.00 15.42
C GLY A 161 -3.84 -16.71 15.00
N LEU A 162 -3.61 -16.20 13.81
CA LEU A 162 -4.22 -14.96 13.30
C LEU A 162 -5.16 -15.22 12.11
N VAL A 163 -4.80 -16.10 11.20
CA VAL A 163 -5.57 -16.40 9.99
C VAL A 163 -5.87 -17.90 9.93
N ASP A 164 -7.14 -18.27 9.68
CA ASP A 164 -7.51 -19.67 9.47
C ASP A 164 -6.82 -20.21 8.21
N LYS A 165 -6.16 -21.38 8.32
CA LYS A 165 -5.41 -22.01 7.23
C LYS A 165 -6.21 -22.16 5.93
N LYS A 166 -7.53 -22.37 6.03
CA LYS A 166 -8.40 -22.47 4.86
C LYS A 166 -8.45 -21.18 4.03
N LEU A 167 -8.13 -20.02 4.63
CA LEU A 167 -8.18 -18.70 3.99
C LEU A 167 -6.90 -18.40 3.21
N TYR A 168 -5.73 -18.79 3.73
CA TYR A 168 -4.44 -18.57 3.03
C TYR A 168 -3.93 -19.82 2.27
N LYS A 169 -4.61 -20.99 2.46
CA LYS A 169 -4.37 -22.26 1.74
C LYS A 169 -2.89 -22.68 1.74
N GLU A 170 -2.28 -22.74 0.56
CA GLU A 170 -0.90 -23.20 0.35
C GLU A 170 0.14 -22.08 0.50
N THR A 171 -0.27 -20.86 0.88
CA THR A 171 0.68 -19.78 1.14
C THR A 171 1.59 -20.14 2.31
N VAL A 172 2.89 -19.93 2.17
CA VAL A 172 3.92 -20.22 3.19
C VAL A 172 4.50 -18.90 3.68
N TYR A 173 4.68 -18.80 5.01
CA TYR A 173 5.36 -17.69 5.68
C TYR A 173 6.84 -17.98 5.82
#